data_add882a4c25b028da94fda05da725bc0
#
_entry.id   add882a4c25b028da94fda05da725bc0
#
_cell.length_a   1.000
_cell.length_b   1.000
_cell.length_c   1.000
_cell.angle_alpha   90.00
_cell.angle_beta   90.00
_cell.angle_gamma   90.00
#
_symmetry.space_group_name_H-M   'P 1'
#
loop_
_entity.id
_entity.type
_entity.pdbx_description
1 polymer ?
#
loop_
_entity_poly.entity_id
_entity_poly.type
_entity_poly.pdbx_seq_one_letter_code
_entity_poly.pdbx_strand_id
1 'polypeptide(L)'
;MFKIGTLADWFGVGLIEGIRESERCGAQGVQIYAAGNLDPRTVSGAQVKLVRDTARACRQKVTALCGELGGYGLEKAADNPEKLAYLKKVVDLAGELDCSVVTTHIGVVPKDKSVPRYEVMREAAMEIGAYASERGVCIAIETGPEAISTLSAFVDDCGAGVGINYDPANIVMVTGVDHVEGVRIAGKRIVHTHAKDGRNITPIEAEAFYHGFAEGGLEWMRTLNCLIETPLGEGDVRWPEYLRALRDVGYDGFLTIEREVTNGAEDIRKAVRFLARAVASL
;
A
#
# COMPACT_ATOMS: atom_id res chain seq x y z
N MET A 1 11.33 15.02 -8.16
CA MET A 1 10.36 14.61 -9.23
C MET A 1 9.94 13.19 -8.94
N PHE A 2 8.64 12.89 -8.93
CA PHE A 2 8.12 11.56 -8.66
C PHE A 2 8.65 10.52 -9.65
N LYS A 3 8.85 9.31 -9.17
CA LYS A 3 9.15 8.12 -9.96
C LYS A 3 7.89 7.29 -10.09
N ILE A 4 7.80 6.47 -11.14
CA ILE A 4 6.65 5.60 -11.36
C ILE A 4 7.04 4.18 -11.00
N GLY A 5 6.25 3.56 -10.12
CA GLY A 5 6.34 2.15 -9.77
C GLY A 5 5.11 1.38 -10.26
N THR A 6 5.21 0.06 -10.26
CA THR A 6 4.09 -0.84 -10.51
C THR A 6 4.06 -1.94 -9.48
N LEU A 7 2.90 -2.48 -9.19
CA LEU A 7 2.77 -3.73 -8.46
C LEU A 7 2.99 -4.89 -9.42
N ALA A 8 4.14 -5.57 -9.29
CA ALA A 8 4.61 -6.54 -10.29
C ALA A 8 3.69 -7.74 -10.47
N ASP A 9 3.01 -8.15 -9.41
CA ASP A 9 2.13 -9.31 -9.39
C ASP A 9 0.87 -9.11 -10.25
N TRP A 10 0.39 -7.87 -10.41
CA TRP A 10 -0.82 -7.54 -11.17
C TRP A 10 -0.65 -7.57 -12.70
N PHE A 11 0.55 -7.79 -13.21
CA PHE A 11 0.71 -8.11 -14.64
C PHE A 11 0.14 -9.49 -15.01
N GLY A 12 -0.07 -10.38 -14.04
CA GLY A 12 -0.67 -11.70 -14.25
C GLY A 12 0.24 -12.71 -14.97
N VAL A 13 1.55 -12.45 -15.03
CA VAL A 13 2.54 -13.26 -15.75
C VAL A 13 3.58 -13.91 -14.83
N GLY A 14 3.35 -13.84 -13.52
CA GLY A 14 4.29 -14.27 -12.49
C GLY A 14 5.35 -13.21 -12.19
N LEU A 15 5.90 -13.25 -10.96
CA LEU A 15 6.73 -12.19 -10.39
C LEU A 15 7.93 -11.78 -11.26
N ILE A 16 8.72 -12.75 -11.71
CA ILE A 16 9.95 -12.46 -12.48
C ILE A 16 9.64 -11.78 -13.81
N GLU A 17 8.61 -12.24 -14.50
CA GLU A 17 8.19 -11.60 -15.75
C GLU A 17 7.44 -10.28 -15.48
N GLY A 18 6.71 -10.16 -14.38
CA GLY A 18 6.10 -8.92 -13.95
C GLY A 18 7.12 -7.78 -13.71
N ILE A 19 8.28 -8.11 -13.12
CA ILE A 19 9.40 -7.15 -13.00
C ILE A 19 9.91 -6.71 -14.36
N ARG A 20 10.02 -7.62 -15.34
CA ARG A 20 10.43 -7.29 -16.72
C ARG A 20 9.38 -6.45 -17.44
N GLU A 21 8.10 -6.78 -17.27
CA GLU A 21 6.99 -5.98 -17.84
C GLU A 21 6.97 -4.55 -17.26
N SER A 22 7.30 -4.40 -15.98
CA SER A 22 7.44 -3.09 -15.34
C SER A 22 8.50 -2.23 -16.06
N GLU A 23 9.68 -2.78 -16.36
CA GLU A 23 10.70 -2.09 -17.16
C GLU A 23 10.19 -1.76 -18.57
N ARG A 24 9.59 -2.75 -19.26
CA ARG A 24 9.10 -2.58 -20.64
C ARG A 24 8.05 -1.48 -20.79
N CYS A 25 7.25 -1.24 -19.76
CA CYS A 25 6.26 -0.16 -19.78
C CYS A 25 6.82 1.20 -19.32
N GLY A 26 8.11 1.25 -18.90
CA GLY A 26 8.81 2.49 -18.56
C GLY A 26 8.73 2.90 -17.08
N ALA A 27 8.29 2.00 -16.20
CA ALA A 27 8.37 2.23 -14.76
C ALA A 27 9.82 2.11 -14.26
N GLN A 28 10.11 2.70 -13.10
CA GLN A 28 11.43 2.73 -12.48
C GLN A 28 11.51 1.90 -11.20
N GLY A 29 10.40 1.32 -10.76
CA GLY A 29 10.37 0.50 -9.57
C GLY A 29 9.19 -0.45 -9.53
N VAL A 30 9.31 -1.42 -8.63
CA VAL A 30 8.28 -2.44 -8.40
C VAL A 30 7.96 -2.57 -6.92
N GLN A 31 6.70 -2.69 -6.60
CA GLN A 31 6.22 -3.27 -5.36
C GLN A 31 5.90 -4.74 -5.59
N ILE A 32 6.08 -5.57 -4.58
CA ILE A 32 5.98 -7.03 -4.68
C ILE A 32 5.23 -7.56 -3.47
N TYR A 33 4.33 -8.52 -3.66
CA TYR A 33 3.73 -9.23 -2.53
C TYR A 33 4.72 -10.19 -1.86
N ALA A 34 4.85 -10.10 -0.54
CA ALA A 34 5.58 -11.06 0.28
C ALA A 34 4.74 -12.33 0.50
N ALA A 35 4.33 -12.98 -0.61
CA ALA A 35 3.43 -14.11 -0.62
C ALA A 35 3.81 -15.11 -1.73
N GLY A 36 3.15 -16.26 -1.76
CA GLY A 36 3.41 -17.28 -2.78
C GLY A 36 4.87 -17.69 -2.85
N ASN A 37 5.49 -17.51 -4.01
CA ASN A 37 6.92 -17.84 -4.21
C ASN A 37 7.89 -16.91 -3.45
N LEU A 38 7.41 -15.81 -2.91
CA LEU A 38 8.17 -14.88 -2.08
C LEU A 38 7.66 -14.82 -0.62
N ASP A 39 6.88 -15.82 -0.20
CA ASP A 39 6.46 -15.92 1.20
C ASP A 39 7.71 -16.04 2.11
N PRO A 40 7.95 -15.09 3.02
CA PRO A 40 9.17 -15.07 3.84
C PRO A 40 9.28 -16.24 4.83
N ARG A 41 8.21 -17.03 4.96
CA ARG A 41 8.20 -18.25 5.79
C ARG A 41 8.83 -19.45 5.07
N THR A 42 8.84 -19.43 3.74
CA THR A 42 9.22 -20.60 2.90
C THR A 42 10.19 -20.26 1.77
N VAL A 43 10.40 -18.99 1.47
CA VAL A 43 11.27 -18.53 0.37
C VAL A 43 12.71 -19.03 0.57
N SER A 44 13.32 -19.52 -0.49
CA SER A 44 14.73 -19.88 -0.49
C SER A 44 15.62 -18.67 -0.82
N GLY A 45 16.86 -18.65 -0.31
CA GLY A 45 17.83 -17.62 -0.68
C GLY A 45 18.11 -17.55 -2.18
N ALA A 46 17.96 -18.67 -2.93
CA ALA A 46 18.07 -18.69 -4.37
C ALA A 46 16.93 -17.90 -5.04
N GLN A 47 15.71 -18.01 -4.53
CA GLN A 47 14.56 -17.24 -5.03
C GLN A 47 14.72 -15.74 -4.75
N VAL A 48 15.12 -15.38 -3.51
CA VAL A 48 15.41 -13.98 -3.15
C VAL A 48 16.48 -13.40 -4.05
N LYS A 49 17.58 -14.15 -4.27
CA LYS A 49 18.64 -13.75 -5.19
C LYS A 49 18.12 -13.56 -6.62
N LEU A 50 17.28 -14.46 -7.12
CA LEU A 50 16.69 -14.35 -8.46
C LEU A 50 15.86 -13.08 -8.62
N VAL A 51 14.99 -12.75 -7.63
CA VAL A 51 14.19 -11.53 -7.65
C VAL A 51 15.09 -10.29 -7.66
N ARG A 52 16.06 -10.23 -6.75
CA ARG A 52 17.00 -9.11 -6.65
C ARG A 52 17.82 -8.93 -7.93
N ASP A 53 18.37 -10.01 -8.48
CA ASP A 53 19.18 -9.95 -9.70
C ASP A 53 18.32 -9.54 -10.91
N THR A 54 17.08 -10.02 -10.99
CA THR A 54 16.14 -9.60 -12.06
C THR A 54 15.81 -8.12 -11.95
N ALA A 55 15.46 -7.63 -10.74
CA ALA A 55 15.17 -6.22 -10.52
C ALA A 55 16.37 -5.34 -10.92
N ARG A 56 17.59 -5.72 -10.53
CA ARG A 56 18.81 -5.00 -10.90
C ARG A 56 19.06 -5.03 -12.42
N ALA A 57 18.90 -6.18 -13.07
CA ALA A 57 19.07 -6.32 -14.52
C ALA A 57 18.07 -5.45 -15.29
N CYS A 58 16.84 -5.35 -14.78
CA CYS A 58 15.79 -4.48 -15.32
C CYS A 58 15.86 -3.03 -14.83
N ARG A 59 16.90 -2.64 -14.09
CA ARG A 59 17.02 -1.30 -13.50
C ARG A 59 15.81 -0.86 -12.68
N GLN A 60 15.13 -1.84 -12.09
CA GLN A 60 13.98 -1.61 -11.20
C GLN A 60 14.45 -1.55 -9.75
N LYS A 61 13.98 -0.55 -8.99
CA LYS A 61 14.09 -0.56 -7.53
C LYS A 61 12.91 -1.35 -6.96
N VAL A 62 13.14 -2.22 -5.98
CA VAL A 62 12.06 -2.74 -5.14
C VAL A 62 11.63 -1.60 -4.21
N THR A 63 10.43 -1.05 -4.44
CA THR A 63 9.94 0.17 -3.77
C THR A 63 9.26 -0.12 -2.45
N ALA A 64 8.54 -1.24 -2.39
CA ALA A 64 7.90 -1.75 -1.20
C ALA A 64 7.68 -3.26 -1.30
N LEU A 65 7.60 -3.94 -0.16
CA LEU A 65 7.00 -5.26 -0.06
C LEU A 65 5.60 -5.13 0.54
N CYS A 66 4.63 -5.82 -0.05
CA CYS A 66 3.28 -5.90 0.50
C CYS A 66 3.22 -7.09 1.47
N GLY A 67 3.14 -6.81 2.77
CA GLY A 67 3.07 -7.79 3.85
C GLY A 67 1.65 -7.89 4.42
N GLU A 68 0.70 -8.39 3.62
CA GLU A 68 -0.70 -8.47 4.02
C GLU A 68 -0.92 -9.42 5.18
N LEU A 69 -1.62 -8.93 6.21
CA LEU A 69 -1.96 -9.69 7.41
C LEU A 69 -3.25 -10.50 7.26
N GLY A 70 -4.12 -10.06 6.36
CA GLY A 70 -5.45 -10.63 6.19
C GLY A 70 -6.37 -10.46 7.41
N GLY A 71 -7.63 -10.85 7.25
CA GLY A 71 -8.65 -10.78 8.30
C GLY A 71 -8.72 -9.40 8.94
N TYR A 72 -8.79 -9.36 10.25
CA TYR A 72 -8.91 -8.12 11.03
C TYR A 72 -7.57 -7.40 11.30
N GLY A 73 -6.53 -7.65 10.51
CA GLY A 73 -5.24 -7.00 10.73
C GLY A 73 -4.71 -7.17 12.17
N LEU A 74 -4.42 -6.07 12.86
CA LEU A 74 -3.89 -6.05 14.23
C LEU A 74 -4.97 -5.86 15.31
N GLU A 75 -6.26 -5.91 14.98
CA GLU A 75 -7.35 -5.61 15.92
C GLU A 75 -7.49 -6.62 17.06
N LYS A 76 -7.00 -7.86 16.88
CA LYS A 76 -7.19 -8.97 17.83
C LYS A 76 -5.87 -9.33 18.50
N ALA A 77 -5.76 -9.07 19.80
CA ALA A 77 -4.56 -9.35 20.59
C ALA A 77 -4.10 -10.82 20.47
N ALA A 78 -5.04 -11.77 20.40
CA ALA A 78 -4.73 -13.20 20.28
C ALA A 78 -4.01 -13.57 18.98
N ASP A 79 -4.25 -12.84 17.88
CA ASP A 79 -3.69 -13.10 16.56
C ASP A 79 -2.32 -12.39 16.37
N ASN A 80 -2.07 -11.34 17.14
CA ASN A 80 -0.92 -10.46 16.93
C ASN A 80 0.45 -11.15 17.06
N PRO A 81 0.69 -12.11 17.97
CA PRO A 81 1.99 -12.79 18.04
C PRO A 81 2.40 -13.47 16.73
N GLU A 82 1.48 -14.15 16.06
CA GLU A 82 1.74 -14.82 14.77
C GLU A 82 1.93 -13.77 13.64
N LYS A 83 1.07 -12.77 13.59
CA LYS A 83 1.14 -11.68 12.60
C LYS A 83 2.42 -10.86 12.71
N LEU A 84 2.85 -10.55 13.92
CA LEU A 84 4.11 -9.85 14.16
C LEU A 84 5.31 -10.71 13.78
N ALA A 85 5.28 -12.01 14.09
CA ALA A 85 6.33 -12.93 13.67
C ALA A 85 6.44 -13.03 12.14
N TYR A 86 5.31 -12.98 11.41
CA TYR A 86 5.28 -12.90 9.96
C TYR A 86 5.84 -11.56 9.45
N LEU A 87 5.36 -10.43 9.96
CA LEU A 87 5.83 -9.11 9.53
C LEU A 87 7.32 -8.91 9.78
N LYS A 88 7.88 -9.42 10.89
CA LYS A 88 9.33 -9.40 11.13
C LYS A 88 10.11 -10.10 10.02
N LYS A 89 9.62 -11.24 9.53
CA LYS A 89 10.21 -11.92 8.38
C LYS A 89 10.06 -11.14 7.07
N VAL A 90 8.95 -10.42 6.88
CA VAL A 90 8.78 -9.52 5.71
C VAL A 90 9.78 -8.37 5.78
N VAL A 91 10.00 -7.79 6.95
CA VAL A 91 11.01 -6.75 7.18
C VAL A 91 12.43 -7.26 6.88
N ASP A 92 12.78 -8.46 7.34
CA ASP A 92 14.07 -9.06 7.04
C ASP A 92 14.24 -9.30 5.52
N LEU A 93 13.20 -9.82 4.86
CA LEU A 93 13.18 -10.00 3.40
C LEU A 93 13.32 -8.66 2.65
N ALA A 94 12.68 -7.59 3.16
CA ALA A 94 12.83 -6.24 2.58
C ALA A 94 14.30 -5.80 2.60
N GLY A 95 15.01 -6.03 3.71
CA GLY A 95 16.45 -5.77 3.78
C GLY A 95 17.26 -6.56 2.75
N GLU A 96 16.93 -7.84 2.52
CA GLU A 96 17.61 -8.67 1.51
C GLU A 96 17.37 -8.19 0.07
N LEU A 97 16.27 -7.47 -0.17
CA LEU A 97 15.90 -6.91 -1.48
C LEU A 97 16.24 -5.42 -1.64
N ASP A 98 17.05 -4.84 -0.74
CA ASP A 98 17.40 -3.41 -0.71
C ASP A 98 16.14 -2.49 -0.68
N CYS A 99 15.08 -2.95 -0.02
CA CYS A 99 13.79 -2.28 0.11
C CYS A 99 13.64 -1.70 1.52
N SER A 100 13.15 -0.47 1.62
CA SER A 100 12.99 0.24 2.89
C SER A 100 11.54 0.45 3.33
N VAL A 101 10.57 -0.15 2.63
CA VAL A 101 9.14 0.00 2.95
C VAL A 101 8.45 -1.36 2.93
N VAL A 102 7.63 -1.60 3.93
CA VAL A 102 6.67 -2.72 3.96
C VAL A 102 5.28 -2.11 4.09
N THR A 103 4.43 -2.30 3.08
CA THR A 103 3.03 -1.87 3.13
C THR A 103 2.15 -2.96 3.74
N THR A 104 1.13 -2.59 4.48
CA THR A 104 0.16 -3.53 5.05
C THR A 104 -1.14 -2.84 5.46
N HIS A 105 -2.23 -3.60 5.47
CA HIS A 105 -3.46 -3.23 6.17
C HIS A 105 -3.43 -3.75 7.60
N ILE A 106 -3.89 -2.95 8.54
CA ILE A 106 -3.85 -3.30 9.98
C ILE A 106 -5.23 -3.48 10.61
N GLY A 107 -6.30 -3.45 9.82
CA GLY A 107 -7.68 -3.37 10.30
C GLY A 107 -8.12 -1.92 10.46
N VAL A 108 -9.18 -1.68 11.22
CA VAL A 108 -9.80 -0.36 11.40
C VAL A 108 -9.35 0.29 12.70
N VAL A 109 -8.59 1.38 12.59
CA VAL A 109 -8.13 2.15 13.75
C VAL A 109 -9.32 2.92 14.37
N PRO A 110 -9.66 2.69 15.65
CA PRO A 110 -10.74 3.42 16.31
C PRO A 110 -10.45 4.91 16.38
N LYS A 111 -11.45 5.75 16.10
CA LYS A 111 -11.36 7.20 16.31
C LYS A 111 -11.24 7.56 17.79
N ASP A 112 -11.96 6.84 18.65
CA ASP A 112 -11.91 7.00 20.09
C ASP A 112 -10.78 6.13 20.66
N LYS A 113 -9.73 6.79 21.14
CA LYS A 113 -8.56 6.14 21.73
C LYS A 113 -8.85 5.37 23.03
N SER A 114 -10.02 5.60 23.67
CA SER A 114 -10.43 4.88 24.86
C SER A 114 -10.96 3.46 24.58
N VAL A 115 -11.25 3.16 23.31
CA VAL A 115 -11.66 1.82 22.88
C VAL A 115 -10.48 0.85 23.06
N PRO A 116 -10.64 -0.29 23.78
CA PRO A 116 -9.52 -1.21 24.05
C PRO A 116 -8.77 -1.69 22.82
N ARG A 117 -9.47 -1.83 21.68
CA ARG A 117 -8.86 -2.20 20.38
C ARG A 117 -7.77 -1.22 19.94
N TYR A 118 -7.91 0.08 20.24
CA TYR A 118 -6.90 1.08 19.91
C TYR A 118 -5.53 0.72 20.50
N GLU A 119 -5.50 0.41 21.78
CA GLU A 119 -4.26 0.06 22.48
C GLU A 119 -3.67 -1.25 21.96
N VAL A 120 -4.51 -2.27 21.72
CA VAL A 120 -4.08 -3.53 21.11
C VAL A 120 -3.38 -3.32 19.77
N MET A 121 -3.97 -2.50 18.91
CA MET A 121 -3.39 -2.16 17.59
C MET A 121 -2.11 -1.33 17.74
N ARG A 122 -2.12 -0.35 18.65
CA ARG A 122 -0.99 0.55 18.90
C ARG A 122 0.25 -0.22 19.39
N GLU A 123 0.09 -1.08 20.40
CA GLU A 123 1.19 -1.89 20.94
C GLU A 123 1.80 -2.79 19.86
N ALA A 124 0.96 -3.45 19.06
CA ALA A 124 1.43 -4.29 17.95
C ALA A 124 2.15 -3.48 16.86
N ALA A 125 1.59 -2.32 16.49
CA ALA A 125 2.23 -1.44 15.49
C ALA A 125 3.55 -0.84 15.99
N MET A 126 3.64 -0.48 17.27
CA MET A 126 4.88 -0.01 17.90
C MET A 126 5.96 -1.11 17.90
N GLU A 127 5.60 -2.35 18.23
CA GLU A 127 6.55 -3.46 18.24
C GLU A 127 7.15 -3.71 16.87
N ILE A 128 6.31 -3.80 15.83
CA ILE A 128 6.81 -4.02 14.48
C ILE A 128 7.51 -2.78 13.91
N GLY A 129 7.06 -1.58 14.23
CA GLY A 129 7.71 -0.33 13.84
C GLY A 129 9.12 -0.21 14.41
N ALA A 130 9.30 -0.50 15.70
CA ALA A 130 10.63 -0.53 16.33
C ALA A 130 11.56 -1.53 15.64
N TYR A 131 11.07 -2.76 15.41
CA TYR A 131 11.84 -3.81 14.72
C TYR A 131 12.25 -3.39 13.30
N ALA A 132 11.33 -2.76 12.55
CA ALA A 132 11.57 -2.26 11.20
C ALA A 132 12.58 -1.09 11.20
N SER A 133 12.40 -0.13 12.11
CA SER A 133 13.28 1.04 12.24
C SER A 133 14.75 0.66 12.49
N GLU A 134 15.01 -0.33 13.34
CA GLU A 134 16.36 -0.85 13.58
C GLU A 134 17.04 -1.41 12.32
N ARG A 135 16.24 -1.76 11.29
CA ARG A 135 16.68 -2.34 10.01
C ARG A 135 16.62 -1.36 8.85
N GLY A 136 16.32 -0.08 9.12
CA GLY A 136 16.15 0.94 8.09
C GLY A 136 14.91 0.74 7.22
N VAL A 137 13.91 0.02 7.73
CA VAL A 137 12.62 -0.24 7.08
C VAL A 137 11.52 0.53 7.80
N CYS A 138 10.49 0.93 7.08
CA CYS A 138 9.27 1.55 7.61
C CYS A 138 8.06 0.67 7.28
N ILE A 139 7.19 0.45 8.27
CA ILE A 139 5.87 -0.16 8.08
C ILE A 139 4.93 0.94 7.65
N ALA A 140 4.47 0.88 6.41
CA ALA A 140 3.57 1.86 5.82
C ALA A 140 2.12 1.34 5.85
N ILE A 141 1.33 1.87 6.77
CA ILE A 141 -0.09 1.51 6.92
C ILE A 141 -0.86 2.12 5.76
N GLU A 142 -1.64 1.29 5.07
CA GLU A 142 -2.44 1.76 3.94
C GLU A 142 -3.67 2.53 4.40
N THR A 143 -3.94 3.65 3.72
CA THR A 143 -5.17 4.43 3.93
C THR A 143 -6.39 3.63 3.48
N GLY A 144 -7.47 3.73 4.22
CA GLY A 144 -8.69 2.96 3.91
C GLY A 144 -9.89 3.35 4.75
N PRO A 145 -10.16 2.65 5.87
CA PRO A 145 -11.45 2.77 6.56
C PRO A 145 -11.62 4.04 7.37
N GLU A 146 -10.54 4.57 7.93
CA GLU A 146 -10.60 5.69 8.86
C GLU A 146 -10.32 7.04 8.20
N ALA A 147 -10.74 8.11 8.86
CA ALA A 147 -10.35 9.46 8.49
C ALA A 147 -8.81 9.60 8.59
N ILE A 148 -8.21 10.33 7.65
CA ILE A 148 -6.75 10.54 7.58
C ILE A 148 -6.20 11.16 8.87
N SER A 149 -6.98 12.01 9.54
CA SER A 149 -6.60 12.58 10.85
C SER A 149 -6.49 11.51 11.94
N THR A 150 -7.36 10.49 11.92
CA THR A 150 -7.32 9.36 12.85
C THR A 150 -6.07 8.51 12.58
N LEU A 151 -5.83 8.12 11.33
CA LEU A 151 -4.64 7.36 10.96
C LEU A 151 -3.34 8.13 11.27
N SER A 152 -3.31 9.43 10.96
CA SER A 152 -2.13 10.27 11.25
C SER A 152 -1.81 10.35 12.74
N ALA A 153 -2.86 10.52 13.57
CA ALA A 153 -2.69 10.52 15.03
C ALA A 153 -2.24 9.15 15.57
N PHE A 154 -2.74 8.07 15.00
CA PHE A 154 -2.31 6.71 15.34
C PHE A 154 -0.83 6.48 14.99
N VAL A 155 -0.41 6.88 13.79
CA VAL A 155 1.00 6.77 13.36
C VAL A 155 1.92 7.57 14.29
N ASP A 156 1.52 8.78 14.73
CA ASP A 156 2.27 9.56 15.71
C ASP A 156 2.38 8.84 17.06
N ASP A 157 1.31 8.20 17.51
CA ASP A 157 1.30 7.45 18.77
C ASP A 157 2.13 6.15 18.69
N CYS A 158 2.35 5.60 17.48
CA CYS A 158 3.19 4.42 17.28
C CYS A 158 4.70 4.75 17.27
N GLY A 159 5.07 5.98 16.95
CA GLY A 159 6.46 6.42 16.96
C GLY A 159 7.29 5.95 15.74
N ALA A 160 8.56 5.66 15.96
CA ALA A 160 9.50 5.38 14.87
C ALA A 160 9.18 4.09 14.11
N GLY A 161 9.47 4.11 12.81
CA GLY A 161 9.33 2.94 11.93
C GLY A 161 7.92 2.66 11.44
N VAL A 162 6.95 3.53 11.75
CA VAL A 162 5.58 3.48 11.22
C VAL A 162 5.29 4.72 10.39
N GLY A 163 4.67 4.55 9.24
CA GLY A 163 4.28 5.61 8.33
C GLY A 163 2.99 5.28 7.58
N ILE A 164 2.69 6.04 6.55
CA ILE A 164 1.47 5.90 5.76
C ILE A 164 1.83 5.51 4.32
N ASN A 165 1.20 4.46 3.83
CA ASN A 165 1.02 4.22 2.40
C ASN A 165 -0.27 4.91 1.96
N TYR A 166 -0.13 6.00 1.21
CA TYR A 166 -1.28 6.82 0.86
C TYR A 166 -1.91 6.37 -0.45
N ASP A 167 -3.08 5.75 -0.39
CA ASP A 167 -3.90 5.41 -1.55
C ASP A 167 -5.07 6.40 -1.66
N PRO A 168 -5.09 7.28 -2.69
CA PRO A 168 -6.15 8.25 -2.88
C PRO A 168 -7.48 7.59 -3.28
N ALA A 169 -7.45 6.44 -3.96
CA ALA A 169 -8.65 5.76 -4.41
C ALA A 169 -9.42 5.13 -3.26
N ASN A 170 -8.72 4.53 -2.29
CA ASN A 170 -9.38 4.01 -1.09
C ASN A 170 -10.14 5.10 -0.34
N ILE A 171 -9.60 6.33 -0.34
CA ILE A 171 -10.27 7.48 0.28
C ILE A 171 -11.52 7.88 -0.50
N VAL A 172 -11.44 8.06 -1.83
CA VAL A 172 -12.61 8.49 -2.61
C VAL A 172 -13.66 7.39 -2.73
N MET A 173 -13.25 6.13 -2.76
CA MET A 173 -14.16 4.99 -2.88
C MET A 173 -14.90 4.70 -1.58
N VAL A 174 -14.23 4.77 -0.42
CA VAL A 174 -14.77 4.31 0.86
C VAL A 174 -15.25 5.45 1.73
N THR A 175 -14.38 6.41 2.04
CA THR A 175 -14.72 7.47 3.01
C THR A 175 -15.37 8.70 2.37
N GLY A 176 -15.15 8.92 1.07
CA GLY A 176 -15.66 10.08 0.35
C GLY A 176 -15.12 11.43 0.82
N VAL A 177 -14.10 11.45 1.69
CA VAL A 177 -13.47 12.69 2.15
C VAL A 177 -12.53 13.28 1.10
N ASP A 178 -12.13 14.53 1.28
CA ASP A 178 -11.21 15.19 0.36
C ASP A 178 -9.80 14.58 0.44
N HIS A 179 -9.47 13.74 -0.56
CA HIS A 179 -8.17 13.07 -0.65
C HIS A 179 -6.99 14.02 -0.85
N VAL A 180 -7.20 15.22 -1.40
CA VAL A 180 -6.14 16.24 -1.55
C VAL A 180 -5.85 16.90 -0.20
N GLU A 181 -6.87 17.23 0.57
CA GLU A 181 -6.70 17.71 1.93
C GLU A 181 -6.11 16.62 2.84
N GLY A 182 -6.51 15.36 2.60
CA GLY A 182 -5.92 14.20 3.28
C GLY A 182 -4.41 14.12 3.15
N VAL A 183 -3.85 14.43 1.97
CA VAL A 183 -2.37 14.51 1.78
C VAL A 183 -1.74 15.55 2.71
N ARG A 184 -2.35 16.72 2.86
CA ARG A 184 -1.83 17.78 3.74
C ARG A 184 -1.88 17.36 5.21
N ILE A 185 -2.96 16.68 5.62
CA ILE A 185 -3.12 16.15 6.98
C ILE A 185 -2.07 15.07 7.26
N ALA A 186 -1.88 14.12 6.34
CA ALA A 186 -0.89 13.06 6.49
C ALA A 186 0.55 13.62 6.47
N GLY A 187 0.82 14.59 5.60
CA GLY A 187 2.09 15.31 5.55
C GLY A 187 3.29 14.38 5.42
N LYS A 188 4.30 14.60 6.24
CA LYS A 188 5.57 13.82 6.23
C LYS A 188 5.43 12.37 6.69
N ARG A 189 4.26 11.94 7.16
CA ARG A 189 4.00 10.55 7.51
C ARG A 189 3.83 9.67 6.27
N ILE A 190 3.61 10.28 5.09
CA ILE A 190 3.54 9.57 3.81
C ILE A 190 4.96 9.11 3.44
N VAL A 191 5.16 7.79 3.46
CA VAL A 191 6.44 7.15 3.09
C VAL A 191 6.34 6.34 1.80
N HIS A 192 5.13 6.03 1.38
CA HIS A 192 4.81 5.36 0.13
C HIS A 192 3.44 5.83 -0.39
N THR A 193 3.17 5.68 -1.69
CA THR A 193 1.85 5.94 -2.25
C THR A 193 1.47 4.89 -3.27
N HIS A 194 0.18 4.55 -3.28
CA HIS A 194 -0.42 3.89 -4.44
C HIS A 194 -0.93 4.92 -5.45
N ALA A 195 -0.87 4.57 -6.70
CA ALA A 195 -1.55 5.24 -7.80
C ALA A 195 -2.68 4.32 -8.27
N LYS A 196 -3.84 4.55 -7.72
CA LYS A 196 -5.10 3.85 -7.95
C LYS A 196 -6.20 4.87 -8.16
N ASP A 197 -7.22 4.54 -8.91
CA ASP A 197 -8.36 5.40 -9.17
C ASP A 197 -9.66 4.62 -9.08
N GLY A 198 -10.74 5.29 -8.74
CA GLY A 198 -12.03 4.66 -8.56
C GLY A 198 -13.14 5.64 -8.22
N ARG A 199 -14.33 5.10 -8.00
CA ARG A 199 -15.53 5.87 -7.65
C ARG A 199 -16.31 5.18 -6.54
N ASN A 200 -16.89 5.98 -5.68
CA ASN A 200 -17.97 5.53 -4.82
C ASN A 200 -19.27 5.50 -5.62
N ILE A 201 -20.02 4.41 -5.55
CA ILE A 201 -21.31 4.24 -6.23
C ILE A 201 -22.46 4.49 -5.25
N THR A 202 -22.32 3.99 -4.02
CA THR A 202 -23.29 4.17 -2.95
C THR A 202 -22.60 4.42 -1.63
N PRO A 203 -23.19 5.20 -0.71
CA PRO A 203 -22.60 5.43 0.60
C PRO A 203 -22.21 4.13 1.30
N ILE A 204 -21.02 4.12 1.88
CA ILE A 204 -20.44 2.98 2.59
C ILE A 204 -20.25 3.39 4.06
N GLU A 205 -20.64 2.51 4.98
CA GLU A 205 -20.18 2.60 6.36
C GLU A 205 -18.82 1.88 6.43
N ALA A 206 -17.74 2.65 6.56
CA ALA A 206 -16.38 2.20 6.32
C ALA A 206 -15.92 1.06 7.24
N GLU A 207 -16.23 1.12 8.55
CA GLU A 207 -15.84 0.07 9.50
C GLU A 207 -16.56 -1.24 9.19
N ALA A 208 -17.87 -1.22 8.97
CA ALA A 208 -18.63 -2.42 8.62
C ALA A 208 -18.19 -3.01 7.26
N PHE A 209 -17.83 -2.14 6.30
CA PHE A 209 -17.30 -2.59 5.01
C PHE A 209 -15.97 -3.34 5.16
N TYR A 210 -15.02 -2.80 5.92
CA TYR A 210 -13.73 -3.45 6.11
C TYR A 210 -13.83 -4.72 6.97
N HIS A 211 -14.72 -4.76 7.97
CA HIS A 211 -14.99 -5.98 8.72
C HIS A 211 -15.66 -7.04 7.84
N GLY A 212 -16.60 -6.65 6.98
CA GLY A 212 -17.20 -7.57 6.01
C GLY A 212 -16.17 -8.10 5.00
N PHE A 213 -15.24 -7.24 4.55
CA PHE A 213 -14.12 -7.67 3.72
C PHE A 213 -13.18 -8.63 4.47
N ALA A 214 -12.90 -8.38 5.75
CA ALA A 214 -12.07 -9.26 6.58
C ALA A 214 -12.65 -10.68 6.72
N GLU A 215 -13.98 -10.81 6.66
CA GLU A 215 -14.70 -12.09 6.77
C GLU A 215 -14.95 -12.76 5.42
N GLY A 216 -15.35 -11.99 4.42
CA GLY A 216 -15.81 -12.48 3.11
C GLY A 216 -14.84 -12.28 1.94
N GLY A 217 -13.77 -11.51 2.15
CA GLY A 217 -12.75 -11.25 1.13
C GLY A 217 -13.27 -10.48 -0.09
N LEU A 218 -12.47 -10.52 -1.17
CA LEU A 218 -12.77 -9.83 -2.44
C LEU A 218 -14.09 -10.29 -3.08
N GLU A 219 -14.46 -11.56 -2.94
CA GLU A 219 -15.71 -12.07 -3.51
C GLU A 219 -16.92 -11.41 -2.88
N TRP A 220 -16.95 -11.30 -1.54
CA TRP A 220 -18.00 -10.59 -0.82
C TRP A 220 -18.05 -9.11 -1.24
N MET A 221 -16.92 -8.43 -1.26
CA MET A 221 -16.83 -7.04 -1.65
C MET A 221 -17.43 -6.79 -3.05
N ARG A 222 -17.13 -7.66 -4.02
CA ARG A 222 -17.64 -7.54 -5.39
C ARG A 222 -19.17 -7.70 -5.48
N THR A 223 -19.81 -8.38 -4.53
CA THR A 223 -21.27 -8.52 -4.52
C THR A 223 -21.99 -7.23 -4.15
N LEU A 224 -21.33 -6.30 -3.45
CA LEU A 224 -21.96 -5.11 -2.92
C LEU A 224 -22.23 -4.02 -3.98
N ASN A 225 -21.48 -4.01 -5.08
CA ASN A 225 -21.55 -3.00 -6.14
C ASN A 225 -21.56 -1.56 -5.60
N CYS A 226 -20.90 -1.32 -4.45
CA CYS A 226 -20.89 -0.02 -3.79
C CYS A 226 -19.72 0.88 -4.21
N LEU A 227 -18.72 0.31 -4.84
CA LEU A 227 -17.55 1.02 -5.36
C LEU A 227 -17.08 0.37 -6.67
N ILE A 228 -16.31 1.11 -7.44
CA ILE A 228 -15.68 0.61 -8.66
C ILE A 228 -14.27 1.17 -8.80
N GLU A 229 -13.29 0.30 -9.02
CA GLU A 229 -11.95 0.67 -9.42
C GLU A 229 -11.92 0.97 -10.93
N THR A 230 -11.35 2.08 -11.33
CA THR A 230 -11.28 2.54 -12.72
C THR A 230 -9.82 2.64 -13.19
N PRO A 231 -9.56 2.68 -14.51
CA PRO A 231 -8.27 3.13 -15.02
C PRO A 231 -7.90 4.52 -14.50
N LEU A 232 -6.61 4.81 -14.34
CA LEU A 232 -6.15 6.10 -13.83
C LEU A 232 -6.63 7.26 -14.71
N GLY A 233 -7.22 8.26 -14.07
CA GLY A 233 -7.82 9.44 -14.71
C GLY A 233 -9.27 9.25 -15.17
N GLU A 234 -9.85 8.09 -14.93
CA GLU A 234 -11.26 7.80 -15.25
C GLU A 234 -12.15 7.72 -14.00
N GLY A 235 -11.56 7.83 -12.81
CA GLY A 235 -12.24 7.86 -11.52
C GLY A 235 -12.43 9.28 -10.97
N ASP A 236 -12.54 9.35 -9.63
CA ASP A 236 -12.79 10.59 -8.91
C ASP A 236 -11.55 11.17 -8.24
N VAL A 237 -10.36 10.57 -8.46
CA VAL A 237 -9.09 11.10 -7.97
C VAL A 237 -8.71 12.35 -8.77
N ARG A 238 -8.58 13.47 -8.10
CA ARG A 238 -8.16 14.76 -8.70
C ARG A 238 -6.63 14.79 -8.87
N TRP A 239 -6.13 14.09 -9.90
CA TRP A 239 -4.71 13.84 -10.12
C TRP A 239 -3.82 15.08 -10.10
N PRO A 240 -4.14 16.18 -10.80
CA PRO A 240 -3.28 17.37 -10.78
C PRO A 240 -3.15 17.99 -9.38
N GLU A 241 -4.24 18.04 -8.62
CA GLU A 241 -4.28 18.58 -7.26
C GLU A 241 -3.58 17.64 -6.28
N TYR A 242 -3.82 16.33 -6.41
CA TYR A 242 -3.20 15.28 -5.60
C TYR A 242 -1.67 15.30 -5.74
N LEU A 243 -1.16 15.30 -6.96
CA LEU A 243 0.28 15.32 -7.21
C LEU A 243 0.94 16.62 -6.70
N ARG A 244 0.26 17.78 -6.87
CA ARG A 244 0.74 19.04 -6.27
C ARG A 244 0.80 18.95 -4.76
N ALA A 245 -0.25 18.42 -4.11
CA ALA A 245 -0.27 18.28 -2.66
C ALA A 245 0.86 17.36 -2.15
N LEU A 246 1.12 16.22 -2.82
CA LEU A 246 2.25 15.35 -2.49
C LEU A 246 3.60 16.09 -2.57
N ARG A 247 3.81 16.85 -3.65
CA ARG A 247 5.02 17.68 -3.79
C ARG A 247 5.12 18.73 -2.68
N ASP A 248 4.03 19.39 -2.35
CA ASP A 248 4.00 20.49 -1.39
C ASP A 248 4.28 20.01 0.06
N VAL A 249 3.93 18.75 0.38
CA VAL A 249 4.32 18.12 1.66
C VAL A 249 5.74 17.53 1.64
N GLY A 250 6.43 17.59 0.49
CA GLY A 250 7.81 17.13 0.32
C GLY A 250 7.97 15.67 -0.02
N TYR A 251 6.89 14.97 -0.44
CA TYR A 251 7.01 13.61 -0.95
C TYR A 251 7.65 13.62 -2.35
N ASP A 252 8.69 12.83 -2.55
CA ASP A 252 9.43 12.71 -3.82
C ASP A 252 9.67 11.24 -4.25
N GLY A 253 8.94 10.32 -3.62
CA GLY A 253 9.06 8.89 -3.80
C GLY A 253 8.40 8.35 -5.08
N PHE A 254 7.95 7.12 -5.00
CA PHE A 254 7.29 6.42 -6.09
C PHE A 254 5.76 6.59 -6.04
N LEU A 255 5.16 6.79 -7.21
CA LEU A 255 3.74 6.62 -7.46
C LEU A 255 3.57 5.18 -7.95
N THR A 256 3.24 4.27 -7.06
CA THR A 256 3.16 2.83 -7.37
C THR A 256 1.77 2.47 -7.87
N ILE A 257 1.68 2.11 -9.14
CA ILE A 257 0.40 1.73 -9.77
C ILE A 257 -0.07 0.41 -9.18
N GLU A 258 -1.26 0.46 -8.58
CA GLU A 258 -2.02 -0.70 -8.15
C GLU A 258 -3.29 -0.81 -9.01
N ARG A 259 -3.51 -1.98 -9.61
CA ARG A 259 -4.64 -2.22 -10.51
C ARG A 259 -5.17 -3.65 -10.34
N GLU A 260 -6.17 -3.81 -9.49
CA GLU A 260 -6.70 -5.11 -9.06
C GLU A 260 -7.76 -5.68 -10.02
N VAL A 261 -7.39 -5.88 -11.31
CA VAL A 261 -8.30 -6.39 -12.33
C VAL A 261 -7.71 -7.55 -13.13
N THR A 262 -8.57 -8.37 -13.70
CA THR A 262 -8.21 -9.63 -14.39
C THR A 262 -7.24 -9.43 -15.56
N ASN A 263 -7.24 -8.31 -16.26
CA ASN A 263 -6.35 -7.99 -17.39
C ASN A 263 -5.52 -6.74 -17.10
N GLY A 264 -4.95 -6.66 -15.90
CA GLY A 264 -4.24 -5.47 -15.39
C GLY A 264 -3.08 -4.98 -16.26
N ALA A 265 -2.41 -5.86 -17.01
CA ALA A 265 -1.23 -5.49 -17.78
C ALA A 265 -1.45 -4.34 -18.77
N GLU A 266 -2.57 -4.30 -19.50
CA GLU A 266 -2.87 -3.18 -20.42
C GLU A 266 -3.18 -1.90 -19.67
N ASP A 267 -3.98 -1.99 -18.60
CA ASP A 267 -4.33 -0.85 -17.76
C ASP A 267 -3.09 -0.28 -17.05
N ILE A 268 -2.20 -1.15 -16.56
CA ILE A 268 -0.91 -0.72 -15.98
C ILE A 268 -0.09 0.06 -17.00
N ARG A 269 0.03 -0.42 -18.26
CA ARG A 269 0.75 0.30 -19.33
C ARG A 269 0.10 1.67 -19.65
N LYS A 270 -1.24 1.75 -19.62
CA LYS A 270 -1.96 3.03 -19.76
C LYS A 270 -1.68 3.95 -18.59
N ALA A 271 -1.71 3.40 -17.37
CA ALA A 271 -1.45 4.14 -16.12
C ALA A 271 -0.03 4.73 -16.08
N VAL A 272 1.01 3.97 -16.49
CA VAL A 272 2.38 4.49 -16.60
C VAL A 272 2.44 5.69 -17.53
N ARG A 273 1.81 5.60 -18.71
CA ARG A 273 1.76 6.74 -19.67
C ARG A 273 0.98 7.93 -19.13
N PHE A 274 -0.11 7.68 -18.41
CA PHE A 274 -0.90 8.72 -17.76
C PHE A 274 -0.07 9.46 -16.70
N LEU A 275 0.55 8.74 -15.77
CA LEU A 275 1.38 9.34 -14.72
C LEU A 275 2.59 10.08 -15.28
N ALA A 276 3.26 9.52 -16.29
CA ALA A 276 4.39 10.18 -16.93
C ALA A 276 4.01 11.57 -17.48
N ARG A 277 2.84 11.70 -18.12
CA ARG A 277 2.32 12.97 -18.59
C ARG A 277 1.92 13.90 -17.43
N ALA A 278 1.20 13.36 -16.43
CA ALA A 278 0.76 14.14 -15.27
C ALA A 278 1.94 14.71 -14.48
N VAL A 279 2.98 13.92 -14.25
CA VAL A 279 4.20 14.35 -13.55
C VAL A 279 4.99 15.38 -14.38
N ALA A 280 5.05 15.23 -15.70
CA ALA A 280 5.73 16.19 -16.58
C ALA A 280 5.02 17.56 -16.65
N SER A 281 3.73 17.62 -16.29
CA SER A 281 2.94 18.85 -16.28
C SER A 281 2.93 19.59 -14.93
N LEU A 282 3.63 19.10 -13.89
CA LEU A 282 3.75 19.71 -12.56
C LEU A 282 4.79 20.84 -12.52
#